data_f813e09c01972b93ca80faebeb7622a6
#
_entry.id   f813e09c01972b93ca80faebeb7622a6
#
_cell.length_a   1.000
_cell.length_b   1.000
_cell.length_c   1.000
_cell.angle_alpha   90.00
_cell.angle_beta   90.00
_cell.angle_gamma   90.00
#
_symmetry.space_group_name_H-M   'P 1'
#
loop_
_entity.id
_entity.type
_entity.pdbx_description
1 polymer ?
#
loop_
_entity_poly.entity_id
_entity_poly.type
_entity_poly.pdbx_seq_one_letter_code
_entity_poly.pdbx_strand_id
1 'polypeptide(L)'
;MTLLTDGEVQEFIVNGFLRLQPDVDPKVHAGIDQKLRFATEQEFPMGNNIVSRVPALWDVVRCPRVHGALVSLLGAGYFVHPHRAIHTNVPVEDPSVSYPEDHAGPPLGKGSMAGSGWHQDAQSPLSRMRHHVPRYLIGFYFPHDTPKLMGPTRVQAGSYLYAHPVAPHGVVIPEDVTAGTFFLLHFDTVHAGWVNRLDQTRYMVKFVFTRTEHPTAPAWNHDNSRWQRPTTCIPTFDVEPAWSFIWDWMRGEAQTKRPAPSESTNHHAALNGVDQIARLNAIYSLANRSEIEELTGRIEALSGLGLHERSLAMDKNGKQQARDAIEGYPRRWNERAVVVDDAAYSLAAVGKEAIPALTSLLGAK
;
A
#
# COMPACT_ATOMS: atom_id res chain seq x y z
N MET A 1 -1.07 -20.77 15.80
CA MET A 1 -1.05 -19.42 15.22
C MET A 1 0.19 -18.72 15.75
N THR A 2 1.00 -18.15 14.87
CA THR A 2 2.28 -17.48 15.21
C THR A 2 2.09 -15.98 15.00
N LEU A 3 1.75 -15.26 16.07
CA LEU A 3 1.57 -13.81 16.02
C LEU A 3 2.91 -13.10 15.78
N LEU A 4 2.86 -11.92 15.19
CA LEU A 4 4.02 -11.04 15.02
C LEU A 4 4.52 -10.53 16.38
N THR A 5 5.77 -10.15 16.44
CA THR A 5 6.39 -9.44 17.55
C THR A 5 6.24 -7.93 17.36
N ASP A 6 6.52 -7.13 18.40
CA ASP A 6 6.57 -5.66 18.29
C ASP A 6 7.52 -5.20 17.19
N GLY A 7 8.70 -5.81 17.10
CA GLY A 7 9.68 -5.47 16.07
C GLY A 7 9.19 -5.74 14.65
N GLU A 8 8.48 -6.86 14.40
CA GLU A 8 7.90 -7.15 13.09
C GLU A 8 6.76 -6.20 12.73
N VAL A 9 5.95 -5.79 13.71
CA VAL A 9 4.89 -4.78 13.48
C VAL A 9 5.51 -3.42 13.19
N GLN A 10 6.56 -3.02 13.92
CA GLN A 10 7.30 -1.79 13.66
C GLN A 10 7.96 -1.81 12.27
N GLU A 11 8.54 -2.94 11.87
CA GLU A 11 9.10 -3.15 10.54
C GLU A 11 8.02 -2.98 9.46
N PHE A 12 6.83 -3.58 9.66
CA PHE A 12 5.70 -3.40 8.74
C PHE A 12 5.27 -1.94 8.64
N ILE A 13 5.17 -1.22 9.74
CA ILE A 13 4.79 0.21 9.77
C ILE A 13 5.78 1.04 8.96
N VAL A 14 7.08 0.82 9.13
CA VAL A 14 8.09 1.63 8.44
C VAL A 14 8.22 1.25 6.98
N ASN A 15 8.30 -0.04 6.67
CA ASN A 15 8.56 -0.53 5.32
C ASN A 15 7.28 -0.68 4.46
N GLY A 16 6.11 -0.84 5.09
CA GLY A 16 4.84 -1.09 4.42
C GLY A 16 4.67 -2.51 3.92
N PHE A 17 5.59 -3.43 4.25
CA PHE A 17 5.48 -4.84 3.89
C PHE A 17 6.30 -5.75 4.81
N LEU A 18 5.95 -7.04 4.79
CA LEU A 18 6.71 -8.14 5.39
C LEU A 18 6.90 -9.27 4.38
N ARG A 19 8.04 -9.94 4.44
CA ARG A 19 8.27 -11.21 3.76
C ARG A 19 8.05 -12.33 4.75
N LEU A 20 7.12 -13.22 4.45
CA LEU A 20 6.77 -14.36 5.27
C LEU A 20 7.14 -15.65 4.53
N GLN A 21 7.57 -16.66 5.27
CA GLN A 21 7.69 -18.02 4.78
C GLN A 21 6.62 -18.85 5.49
N PRO A 22 5.55 -19.27 4.78
CA PRO A 22 4.54 -20.17 5.30
C PRO A 22 5.13 -21.49 5.77
N ASP A 23 4.70 -21.94 6.93
CA ASP A 23 5.05 -23.23 7.52
C ASP A 23 4.13 -24.34 6.95
N VAL A 24 4.24 -24.58 5.66
CA VAL A 24 3.45 -25.54 4.88
C VAL A 24 4.39 -26.53 4.18
N ASP A 25 3.98 -27.79 4.09
CA ASP A 25 4.78 -28.82 3.39
C ASP A 25 5.12 -28.36 1.96
N PRO A 26 6.37 -28.42 1.53
CA PRO A 26 6.81 -28.06 0.18
C PRO A 26 6.00 -28.74 -0.94
N LYS A 27 5.48 -29.95 -0.68
CA LYS A 27 4.60 -30.67 -1.64
C LYS A 27 3.29 -29.93 -1.91
N VAL A 28 2.77 -29.16 -0.94
CA VAL A 28 1.57 -28.34 -1.12
C VAL A 28 1.87 -27.22 -2.11
N HIS A 29 3.00 -26.54 -1.96
CA HIS A 29 3.42 -25.48 -2.89
C HIS A 29 3.60 -26.04 -4.31
N ALA A 30 4.28 -27.17 -4.46
CA ALA A 30 4.44 -27.83 -5.76
C ALA A 30 3.11 -28.24 -6.38
N GLY A 31 2.19 -28.78 -5.58
CA GLY A 31 0.84 -29.14 -6.04
C GLY A 31 0.00 -27.93 -6.44
N ILE A 32 0.15 -26.80 -5.74
CA ILE A 32 -0.48 -25.53 -6.13
C ILE A 32 0.09 -25.05 -7.46
N ASP A 33 1.42 -24.98 -7.61
CA ASP A 33 2.07 -24.55 -8.85
C ASP A 33 1.58 -25.37 -10.06
N GLN A 34 1.57 -26.70 -9.94
CA GLN A 34 1.08 -27.57 -11.01
C GLN A 34 -0.37 -27.23 -11.41
N LYS A 35 -1.25 -27.02 -10.43
CA LYS A 35 -2.66 -26.69 -10.70
C LYS A 35 -2.84 -25.31 -11.29
N LEU A 36 -2.03 -24.32 -10.88
CA LEU A 36 -2.07 -22.99 -11.45
C LEU A 36 -1.61 -22.98 -12.90
N ARG A 37 -0.53 -23.73 -13.23
CA ARG A 37 -0.08 -23.93 -14.60
C ARG A 37 -1.18 -24.55 -15.45
N PHE A 38 -1.74 -25.66 -15.02
CA PHE A 38 -2.82 -26.31 -15.72
C PHE A 38 -4.02 -25.39 -15.95
N ALA A 39 -4.47 -24.70 -14.91
CA ALA A 39 -5.61 -23.77 -15.01
C ALA A 39 -5.34 -22.59 -15.98
N THR A 40 -4.10 -22.12 -16.03
CA THR A 40 -3.73 -20.99 -16.91
C THR A 40 -3.56 -21.44 -18.37
N GLU A 41 -2.99 -22.61 -18.60
CA GLU A 41 -2.62 -23.10 -19.93
C GLU A 41 -3.73 -23.88 -20.63
N GLN A 42 -4.58 -24.57 -19.86
CA GLN A 42 -5.57 -25.54 -20.39
C GLN A 42 -7.02 -25.15 -20.10
N GLU A 43 -7.26 -24.17 -19.23
CA GLU A 43 -8.62 -23.79 -18.84
C GLU A 43 -8.89 -22.32 -19.16
N PHE A 44 -10.12 -21.89 -18.95
CA PHE A 44 -10.52 -20.49 -19.09
C PHE A 44 -9.98 -19.64 -17.92
N PRO A 45 -9.71 -18.34 -18.12
CA PRO A 45 -9.29 -17.46 -17.04
C PRO A 45 -10.25 -17.52 -15.85
N MET A 46 -9.74 -17.92 -14.68
CA MET A 46 -10.54 -18.12 -13.47
C MET A 46 -10.92 -16.82 -12.76
N GLY A 47 -10.24 -15.72 -13.06
CA GLY A 47 -10.42 -14.46 -12.34
C GLY A 47 -10.32 -14.66 -10.84
N ASN A 48 -11.34 -14.20 -10.11
CA ASN A 48 -11.41 -14.33 -8.65
C ASN A 48 -11.78 -15.73 -8.13
N ASN A 49 -12.05 -16.68 -9.02
CA ASN A 49 -12.47 -18.05 -8.65
C ASN A 49 -11.29 -19.00 -8.39
N ILE A 50 -10.07 -18.53 -8.45
CA ILE A 50 -8.88 -19.37 -8.37
C ILE A 50 -8.83 -20.24 -7.11
N VAL A 51 -9.28 -19.72 -5.97
CA VAL A 51 -9.27 -20.48 -4.72
C VAL A 51 -10.25 -21.65 -4.74
N SER A 52 -11.39 -21.50 -5.41
CA SER A 52 -12.32 -22.62 -5.62
C SER A 52 -11.72 -23.68 -6.53
N ARG A 53 -10.91 -23.28 -7.51
CA ARG A 53 -10.22 -24.18 -8.45
C ARG A 53 -9.01 -24.86 -7.82
N VAL A 54 -8.30 -24.17 -6.94
CA VAL A 54 -7.10 -24.63 -6.22
C VAL A 54 -7.29 -24.45 -4.71
N PRO A 55 -8.11 -25.30 -4.05
CA PRO A 55 -8.44 -25.15 -2.64
C PRO A 55 -7.25 -25.17 -1.68
N ALA A 56 -6.15 -25.82 -2.05
CA ALA A 56 -4.90 -25.85 -1.27
C ALA A 56 -4.30 -24.45 -1.02
N LEU A 57 -4.72 -23.43 -1.75
CA LEU A 57 -4.37 -22.03 -1.45
C LEU A 57 -4.85 -21.60 -0.05
N TRP A 58 -5.92 -22.23 0.48
CA TRP A 58 -6.34 -21.98 1.86
C TRP A 58 -5.37 -22.53 2.89
N ASP A 59 -4.63 -23.60 2.59
CA ASP A 59 -3.62 -24.15 3.51
C ASP A 59 -2.49 -23.13 3.72
N VAL A 60 -2.13 -22.38 2.67
CA VAL A 60 -1.15 -21.29 2.75
C VAL A 60 -1.67 -20.11 3.57
N VAL A 61 -2.89 -19.62 3.27
CA VAL A 61 -3.47 -18.45 3.95
C VAL A 61 -3.74 -18.75 5.43
N ARG A 62 -4.14 -20.00 5.74
CA ARG A 62 -4.51 -20.42 7.10
C ARG A 62 -3.35 -21.02 7.89
N CYS A 63 -2.16 -21.16 7.32
CA CYS A 63 -1.01 -21.66 8.07
C CYS A 63 -0.69 -20.74 9.26
N PRO A 64 -0.09 -21.27 10.34
CA PRO A 64 0.14 -20.51 11.56
C PRO A 64 0.85 -19.17 11.35
N ARG A 65 1.82 -19.13 10.43
CA ARG A 65 2.62 -17.93 10.17
C ARG A 65 1.84 -16.84 9.43
N VAL A 66 1.17 -17.17 8.32
CA VAL A 66 0.42 -16.18 7.52
C VAL A 66 -0.83 -15.73 8.26
N HIS A 67 -1.60 -16.67 8.81
CA HIS A 67 -2.77 -16.34 9.62
C HIS A 67 -2.42 -15.47 10.83
N GLY A 68 -1.32 -15.82 11.53
CA GLY A 68 -0.85 -15.03 12.67
C GLY A 68 -0.46 -13.60 12.30
N ALA A 69 0.21 -13.40 11.17
CA ALA A 69 0.55 -12.07 10.66
C ALA A 69 -0.70 -11.26 10.28
N LEU A 70 -1.68 -11.91 9.64
CA LEU A 70 -2.96 -11.26 9.29
C LEU A 70 -3.75 -10.85 10.55
N VAL A 71 -3.83 -11.71 11.56
CA VAL A 71 -4.44 -11.37 12.86
C VAL A 71 -3.70 -10.21 13.51
N SER A 72 -2.38 -10.24 13.53
CA SER A 72 -1.57 -9.18 14.14
C SER A 72 -1.80 -7.81 13.50
N LEU A 73 -1.92 -7.77 12.18
CA LEU A 73 -2.05 -6.51 11.44
C LEU A 73 -3.49 -6.05 11.22
N LEU A 74 -4.47 -6.96 11.19
CA LEU A 74 -5.87 -6.65 10.86
C LEU A 74 -6.87 -6.98 11.96
N GLY A 75 -6.45 -7.70 13.02
CA GLY A 75 -7.34 -8.23 14.04
C GLY A 75 -7.92 -9.61 13.69
N ALA A 76 -8.42 -10.32 14.71
CA ALA A 76 -8.86 -11.72 14.58
C ALA A 76 -10.06 -11.91 13.63
N GLY A 77 -10.90 -10.89 13.47
CA GLY A 77 -12.07 -10.89 12.60
C GLY A 77 -11.79 -10.43 11.16
N TYR A 78 -10.52 -10.44 10.70
CA TYR A 78 -10.21 -10.00 9.34
C TYR A 78 -10.99 -10.80 8.27
N PHE A 79 -11.27 -10.14 7.16
CA PHE A 79 -12.00 -10.73 6.05
C PHE A 79 -11.07 -10.96 4.84
N VAL A 80 -11.18 -12.15 4.24
CA VAL A 80 -10.49 -12.44 2.97
C VAL A 80 -11.38 -11.96 1.83
N HIS A 81 -10.97 -10.86 1.20
CA HIS A 81 -11.75 -10.21 0.15
C HIS A 81 -11.91 -11.13 -1.07
N PRO A 82 -13.05 -11.08 -1.77
CA PRO A 82 -13.27 -11.89 -2.99
C PRO A 82 -12.25 -11.64 -4.11
N HIS A 83 -11.59 -10.48 -4.11
CA HIS A 83 -10.54 -10.19 -5.10
C HIS A 83 -9.28 -11.01 -4.79
N ARG A 84 -9.11 -12.06 -5.55
CA ARG A 84 -7.98 -13.00 -5.49
C ARG A 84 -7.80 -13.62 -6.87
N ALA A 85 -6.64 -13.40 -7.47
CA ALA A 85 -6.42 -13.78 -8.86
C ALA A 85 -4.98 -14.23 -9.10
N ILE A 86 -4.79 -15.03 -10.13
CA ILE A 86 -3.48 -15.36 -10.67
C ILE A 86 -2.94 -14.14 -11.41
N HIS A 87 -1.69 -13.82 -11.14
CA HIS A 87 -0.89 -12.88 -11.91
C HIS A 87 0.25 -13.65 -12.57
N THR A 88 0.21 -13.75 -13.88
CA THR A 88 1.26 -14.38 -14.69
C THR A 88 2.25 -13.32 -15.15
N ASN A 89 3.51 -13.71 -15.29
CA ASN A 89 4.54 -12.93 -15.93
C ASN A 89 5.23 -13.83 -16.95
N VAL A 90 4.88 -13.65 -18.21
CA VAL A 90 5.41 -14.45 -19.31
C VAL A 90 6.83 -13.99 -19.66
N PRO A 91 7.67 -14.89 -20.21
CA PRO A 91 8.97 -14.53 -20.78
C PRO A 91 8.86 -13.41 -21.79
N VAL A 92 9.84 -12.50 -21.79
CA VAL A 92 9.98 -11.49 -22.85
C VAL A 92 10.54 -12.14 -24.11
N GLU A 93 10.25 -11.55 -25.27
CA GLU A 93 10.73 -12.07 -26.56
C GLU A 93 12.25 -11.98 -26.69
N ASP A 94 12.85 -10.88 -26.26
CA ASP A 94 14.30 -10.69 -26.26
C ASP A 94 14.80 -10.29 -24.86
N PRO A 95 15.39 -11.23 -24.10
CA PRO A 95 15.88 -10.95 -22.75
C PRO A 95 17.11 -10.03 -22.70
N SER A 96 17.73 -9.71 -23.85
CA SER A 96 18.95 -8.88 -23.92
C SER A 96 18.65 -7.39 -24.01
N VAL A 97 17.44 -7.00 -24.41
CA VAL A 97 17.06 -5.58 -24.54
C VAL A 97 16.54 -4.99 -23.23
N SER A 98 16.59 -3.67 -23.14
CA SER A 98 15.99 -2.94 -22.01
C SER A 98 14.50 -2.73 -22.24
N TYR A 99 13.71 -2.97 -21.21
CA TYR A 99 12.28 -2.76 -21.18
C TYR A 99 11.91 -1.60 -20.24
N PRO A 100 10.77 -0.92 -20.45
CA PRO A 100 10.34 0.17 -19.56
C PRO A 100 10.23 -0.25 -18.09
N GLU A 101 9.91 -1.52 -17.84
CA GLU A 101 9.81 -2.11 -16.51
C GLU A 101 11.16 -2.25 -15.80
N ASP A 102 12.28 -2.19 -16.52
CA ASP A 102 13.62 -2.23 -15.92
C ASP A 102 13.97 -0.96 -15.14
N HIS A 103 13.25 0.12 -15.37
CA HIS A 103 13.46 1.35 -14.61
C HIS A 103 13.15 1.17 -13.13
N ALA A 104 14.06 1.62 -12.29
CA ALA A 104 14.02 1.38 -10.85
C ALA A 104 12.84 2.06 -10.13
N GLY A 105 12.21 3.04 -10.73
CA GLY A 105 11.14 3.79 -10.06
C GLY A 105 10.09 4.37 -11.00
N PRO A 106 9.02 4.91 -10.43
CA PRO A 106 8.02 5.60 -11.23
C PRO A 106 8.65 6.79 -11.93
N PRO A 107 8.36 7.00 -13.23
CA PRO A 107 8.83 8.19 -13.92
C PRO A 107 8.25 9.44 -13.25
N LEU A 108 9.10 10.40 -12.99
CA LEU A 108 8.68 11.73 -12.54
C LEU A 108 8.10 12.47 -13.76
N GLY A 109 6.89 12.98 -13.62
CA GLY A 109 6.29 13.86 -14.63
C GLY A 109 4.90 13.48 -15.06
N LYS A 110 4.33 14.33 -15.90
CA LYS A 110 2.94 14.34 -16.32
C LYS A 110 2.37 12.97 -16.72
N GLY A 111 1.63 12.40 -15.80
CA GLY A 111 0.73 11.29 -16.10
C GLY A 111 1.36 9.94 -16.42
N SER A 112 2.67 9.78 -16.28
CA SER A 112 3.31 8.59 -16.80
C SER A 112 3.81 7.64 -15.71
N MET A 113 2.92 6.84 -15.20
CA MET A 113 3.26 5.47 -14.80
C MET A 113 3.23 4.53 -16.03
N ALA A 114 2.94 5.08 -17.21
CA ALA A 114 2.90 4.35 -18.46
C ALA A 114 4.30 3.80 -18.79
N GLY A 115 4.41 2.49 -18.85
CA GLY A 115 5.60 1.76 -19.21
C GLY A 115 6.41 1.15 -18.08
N SER A 116 6.39 1.69 -16.87
CA SER A 116 7.14 1.11 -15.72
C SER A 116 6.36 0.13 -14.88
N GLY A 117 5.04 0.04 -15.06
CA GLY A 117 4.15 -0.83 -14.27
C GLY A 117 3.92 -0.38 -12.83
N TRP A 118 4.61 0.66 -12.33
CA TRP A 118 4.46 1.14 -10.97
C TRP A 118 3.07 1.71 -10.69
N HIS A 119 2.42 1.23 -9.65
CA HIS A 119 1.08 1.67 -9.26
C HIS A 119 0.81 1.45 -7.77
N GLN A 120 -0.19 2.12 -7.27
CA GLN A 120 -0.90 1.79 -6.04
C GLN A 120 -2.24 1.19 -6.44
N ASP A 121 -2.67 0.16 -5.73
CA ASP A 121 -3.98 -0.45 -5.98
C ASP A 121 -5.14 0.50 -5.66
N ALA A 122 -6.31 0.17 -6.15
CA ALA A 122 -7.55 0.86 -5.83
C ALA A 122 -8.60 -0.14 -5.35
N GLN A 123 -9.38 0.26 -4.35
CA GLN A 123 -10.46 -0.56 -3.79
C GLN A 123 -11.60 -0.73 -4.81
N SER A 124 -11.78 0.24 -5.67
CA SER A 124 -12.73 0.19 -6.78
C SER A 124 -12.23 1.03 -7.96
N PRO A 125 -12.77 0.80 -9.18
CA PRO A 125 -12.44 1.63 -10.34
C PRO A 125 -12.80 3.11 -10.18
N LEU A 126 -13.69 3.43 -9.25
CA LEU A 126 -14.21 4.79 -9.03
C LEU A 126 -13.59 5.48 -7.81
N SER A 127 -12.83 4.77 -6.99
CA SER A 127 -12.29 5.29 -5.74
C SER A 127 -10.85 4.86 -5.54
N ARG A 128 -10.02 5.81 -5.18
CA ARG A 128 -8.64 5.62 -4.76
C ARG A 128 -8.42 6.20 -3.37
N MET A 129 -9.29 5.84 -2.46
CA MET A 129 -9.07 6.20 -1.07
C MET A 129 -7.73 5.62 -0.62
N ARG A 130 -6.95 6.43 0.07
CA ARG A 130 -5.70 6.03 0.70
C ARG A 130 -5.93 5.87 2.20
N HIS A 131 -5.18 4.98 2.81
CA HIS A 131 -5.26 4.74 4.24
C HIS A 131 -3.84 4.68 4.79
N HIS A 132 -3.51 5.56 5.72
CA HIS A 132 -2.22 5.46 6.39
C HIS A 132 -2.21 4.34 7.42
N VAL A 133 -3.36 4.01 7.99
CA VAL A 133 -3.52 2.86 8.91
C VAL A 133 -3.89 1.58 8.15
N PRO A 134 -3.48 0.39 8.63
CA PRO A 134 -3.69 -0.86 7.92
C PRO A 134 -5.17 -1.32 7.99
N ARG A 135 -5.97 -0.80 7.05
CA ARG A 135 -7.35 -1.25 6.83
C ARG A 135 -7.45 -2.36 5.79
N TYR A 136 -6.57 -2.32 4.82
CA TYR A 136 -6.46 -3.32 3.75
C TYR A 136 -5.01 -3.76 3.61
N LEU A 137 -4.83 -5.06 3.36
CA LEU A 137 -3.53 -5.63 3.01
C LEU A 137 -3.62 -6.38 1.69
N ILE A 138 -2.49 -6.48 1.00
CA ILE A 138 -2.31 -7.33 -0.17
C ILE A 138 -1.37 -8.46 0.19
N GLY A 139 -1.72 -9.68 -0.20
CA GLY A 139 -0.83 -10.83 -0.15
C GLY A 139 -0.36 -11.22 -1.55
N PHE A 140 0.93 -11.39 -1.76
CA PHE A 140 1.51 -11.96 -2.96
C PHE A 140 2.15 -13.30 -2.61
N TYR A 141 1.53 -14.38 -3.07
CA TYR A 141 1.99 -15.74 -2.85
C TYR A 141 2.67 -16.28 -4.10
N PHE A 142 3.91 -16.75 -3.95
CA PHE A 142 4.72 -17.35 -5.00
C PHE A 142 4.81 -18.86 -4.78
N PRO A 143 4.15 -19.68 -5.62
CA PRO A 143 4.10 -21.13 -5.43
C PRO A 143 5.40 -21.85 -5.79
N HIS A 144 6.29 -21.20 -6.52
CA HIS A 144 7.56 -21.76 -7.00
C HIS A 144 8.70 -20.76 -6.80
N ASP A 145 9.93 -21.25 -6.90
CA ASP A 145 11.11 -20.39 -6.89
C ASP A 145 11.01 -19.33 -7.98
N THR A 146 11.22 -18.09 -7.59
CA THR A 146 11.12 -16.93 -8.48
C THR A 146 12.37 -16.08 -8.32
N PRO A 147 13.49 -16.46 -8.95
CA PRO A 147 14.70 -15.68 -8.91
C PRO A 147 14.51 -14.32 -9.58
N LYS A 148 15.41 -13.38 -9.32
CA LYS A 148 15.37 -12.01 -9.82
C LYS A 148 15.07 -11.92 -11.31
N LEU A 149 15.72 -12.76 -12.13
CA LEU A 149 15.52 -12.77 -13.60
C LEU A 149 14.14 -13.26 -14.04
N MET A 150 13.38 -13.93 -13.16
CA MET A 150 11.99 -14.34 -13.43
C MET A 150 10.98 -13.19 -13.17
N GLY A 151 11.43 -12.03 -12.78
CA GLY A 151 10.61 -10.84 -12.62
C GLY A 151 9.67 -10.89 -11.42
N PRO A 152 10.18 -11.04 -10.19
CA PRO A 152 9.35 -10.91 -8.99
C PRO A 152 8.77 -9.51 -8.88
N THR A 153 7.68 -9.37 -8.12
CA THR A 153 7.08 -8.07 -7.86
C THR A 153 8.04 -7.20 -7.05
N ARG A 154 8.30 -6.00 -7.53
CA ARG A 154 9.08 -4.95 -6.86
C ARG A 154 8.17 -4.14 -5.96
N VAL A 155 8.70 -3.62 -4.86
CA VAL A 155 7.98 -2.74 -3.94
C VAL A 155 8.80 -1.49 -3.63
N GLN A 156 8.11 -0.39 -3.37
CA GLN A 156 8.72 0.84 -2.86
C GLN A 156 8.41 0.95 -1.37
N ALA A 157 9.42 0.71 -0.54
CA ALA A 157 9.25 0.69 0.91
C ALA A 157 8.75 2.05 1.44
N GLY A 158 7.81 2.00 2.39
CA GLY A 158 7.21 3.17 3.02
C GLY A 158 6.24 3.99 2.16
N SER A 159 6.08 3.63 0.90
CA SER A 159 5.30 4.41 -0.08
C SER A 159 3.79 4.37 0.12
N TYR A 160 3.29 3.54 1.02
CA TYR A 160 1.86 3.47 1.31
C TYR A 160 1.29 4.76 1.93
N LEU A 161 2.17 5.60 2.50
CA LEU A 161 1.81 6.91 3.03
C LEU A 161 1.62 7.98 1.93
N TYR A 162 1.99 7.68 0.70
CA TYR A 162 1.92 8.67 -0.37
C TYR A 162 0.53 8.76 -0.99
N ALA A 163 0.05 9.99 -1.19
CA ALA A 163 -1.17 10.24 -1.94
C ALA A 163 -1.05 9.76 -3.40
N HIS A 164 0.15 9.83 -3.95
CA HIS A 164 0.49 9.34 -5.29
C HIS A 164 1.95 8.90 -5.34
N PRO A 165 2.32 8.00 -6.27
CA PRO A 165 3.71 7.57 -6.43
C PRO A 165 4.64 8.75 -6.75
N VAL A 166 5.80 8.76 -6.11
CA VAL A 166 6.89 9.73 -6.31
C VAL A 166 8.17 8.99 -6.71
N ALA A 167 9.23 9.75 -6.95
CA ALA A 167 10.57 9.19 -7.16
C ALA A 167 10.92 8.16 -6.08
N PRO A 168 11.56 7.04 -6.44
CA PRO A 168 11.73 5.92 -5.53
C PRO A 168 12.68 6.25 -4.39
N HIS A 169 12.20 5.93 -3.20
CA HIS A 169 12.98 5.91 -1.98
C HIS A 169 12.92 4.50 -1.38
N GLY A 170 13.95 3.70 -1.62
CA GLY A 170 13.97 2.33 -1.08
C GLY A 170 13.20 1.32 -1.92
N VAL A 171 13.52 1.25 -3.21
CA VAL A 171 13.01 0.17 -4.07
C VAL A 171 13.62 -1.16 -3.66
N VAL A 172 12.78 -2.11 -3.35
CA VAL A 172 13.15 -3.48 -3.04
C VAL A 172 12.79 -4.37 -4.22
N ILE A 173 13.80 -5.04 -4.75
CA ILE A 173 13.66 -6.07 -5.76
C ILE A 173 14.06 -7.38 -5.09
N PRO A 174 13.11 -8.28 -4.82
CA PRO A 174 13.45 -9.55 -4.20
C PRO A 174 14.37 -10.35 -5.14
N GLU A 175 15.51 -10.83 -4.64
CA GLU A 175 16.47 -11.60 -5.43
C GLU A 175 16.26 -13.11 -5.29
N ASP A 176 15.85 -13.55 -4.09
CA ASP A 176 15.75 -14.96 -3.72
C ASP A 176 14.34 -15.29 -3.21
N VAL A 177 13.36 -15.22 -4.09
CA VAL A 177 12.00 -15.65 -3.77
C VAL A 177 11.92 -17.15 -3.93
N THR A 178 11.85 -17.87 -2.82
CA THR A 178 11.69 -19.33 -2.78
C THR A 178 10.22 -19.74 -2.85
N ALA A 179 9.96 -20.97 -3.28
CA ALA A 179 8.63 -21.57 -3.27
C ALA A 179 7.95 -21.40 -1.90
N GLY A 180 6.72 -20.96 -1.92
CA GLY A 180 5.96 -20.68 -0.72
C GLY A 180 6.05 -19.24 -0.20
N THR A 181 7.03 -18.45 -0.63
CA THR A 181 7.15 -17.05 -0.16
C THR A 181 5.83 -16.30 -0.27
N PHE A 182 5.47 -15.61 0.81
CA PHE A 182 4.28 -14.78 0.91
C PHE A 182 4.68 -13.35 1.32
N PHE A 183 4.56 -12.40 0.41
CA PHE A 183 4.71 -11.00 0.76
C PHE A 183 3.38 -10.45 1.22
N LEU A 184 3.37 -9.84 2.40
CA LEU A 184 2.21 -9.17 2.96
C LEU A 184 2.45 -7.67 2.97
N LEU A 185 1.73 -6.92 2.14
CA LEU A 185 1.91 -5.49 1.92
C LEU A 185 0.74 -4.69 2.48
N HIS A 186 1.01 -3.48 2.95
CA HIS A 186 -0.03 -2.47 3.06
C HIS A 186 -0.66 -2.22 1.68
N PHE A 187 -1.99 -2.11 1.60
CA PHE A 187 -2.71 -2.05 0.33
C PHE A 187 -2.25 -0.91 -0.59
N ASP A 188 -1.87 0.20 0.00
CA ASP A 188 -1.45 1.40 -0.73
C ASP A 188 0.05 1.43 -1.06
N THR A 189 0.80 0.37 -0.75
CA THR A 189 2.23 0.28 -1.11
C THR A 189 2.39 0.32 -2.63
N VAL A 190 3.23 1.22 -3.11
CA VAL A 190 3.59 1.31 -4.54
C VAL A 190 4.37 0.06 -4.93
N HIS A 191 3.91 -0.63 -5.97
CA HIS A 191 4.53 -1.85 -6.44
C HIS A 191 4.45 -1.97 -7.96
N ALA A 192 5.27 -2.85 -8.53
CA ALA A 192 5.31 -3.13 -9.95
C ALA A 192 5.76 -4.56 -10.24
N GLY A 193 5.32 -5.13 -11.33
CA GLY A 193 5.97 -6.30 -11.92
C GLY A 193 7.39 -5.94 -12.40
N TRP A 194 8.18 -6.96 -12.70
CA TRP A 194 9.46 -6.79 -13.38
C TRP A 194 9.52 -7.72 -14.58
N VAL A 195 10.48 -7.47 -15.45
CA VAL A 195 10.67 -8.24 -16.68
C VAL A 195 11.09 -9.67 -16.35
N ASN A 196 10.42 -10.63 -16.97
CA ASN A 196 10.80 -12.04 -16.89
C ASN A 196 11.73 -12.39 -18.04
N ARG A 197 13.01 -12.59 -17.73
CA ARG A 197 14.07 -12.93 -18.69
C ARG A 197 14.40 -14.41 -18.76
N LEU A 198 13.67 -15.23 -18.00
CA LEU A 198 13.78 -16.68 -18.09
C LEU A 198 12.78 -17.23 -19.10
N ASP A 199 12.91 -18.50 -19.44
CA ASP A 199 12.06 -19.22 -20.40
C ASP A 199 10.75 -19.78 -19.82
N GLN A 200 10.52 -19.58 -18.53
CA GLN A 200 9.34 -20.09 -17.83
C GLN A 200 8.44 -18.95 -17.35
N THR A 201 7.12 -19.14 -17.48
CA THR A 201 6.14 -18.22 -16.92
C THR A 201 6.20 -18.20 -15.39
N ARG A 202 6.27 -17.02 -14.79
CA ARG A 202 6.14 -16.83 -13.36
C ARG A 202 4.66 -16.73 -12.98
N TYR A 203 4.27 -17.49 -11.97
CA TYR A 203 2.95 -17.46 -11.34
C TYR A 203 3.01 -16.81 -9.97
N MET A 204 2.02 -15.99 -9.67
CA MET A 204 1.80 -15.41 -8.35
C MET A 204 0.29 -15.32 -8.11
N VAL A 205 -0.15 -15.64 -6.91
CA VAL A 205 -1.56 -15.43 -6.52
C VAL A 205 -1.64 -14.20 -5.64
N LYS A 206 -2.45 -13.24 -6.07
CA LYS A 206 -2.77 -12.04 -5.29
C LYS A 206 -3.99 -12.30 -4.42
N PHE A 207 -3.90 -11.89 -3.16
CA PHE A 207 -4.99 -11.85 -2.19
C PHE A 207 -5.19 -10.42 -1.71
N VAL A 208 -6.41 -10.11 -1.28
CA VAL A 208 -6.72 -8.88 -0.55
C VAL A 208 -7.38 -9.26 0.77
N PHE A 209 -6.97 -8.58 1.84
CA PHE A 209 -7.49 -8.78 3.19
C PHE A 209 -7.98 -7.45 3.74
N THR A 210 -9.04 -7.50 4.54
CA THR A 210 -9.69 -6.29 5.06
C THR A 210 -9.87 -6.41 6.57
N ARG A 211 -9.55 -5.34 7.29
CA ARG A 211 -9.91 -5.16 8.69
C ARG A 211 -11.40 -4.90 8.80
N THR A 212 -12.08 -5.56 9.72
CA THR A 212 -13.53 -5.42 9.94
C THR A 212 -13.88 -4.55 11.14
N GLU A 213 -12.96 -4.40 12.10
CA GLU A 213 -13.19 -3.69 13.35
C GLU A 213 -12.06 -2.71 13.66
N HIS A 214 -12.38 -1.64 14.37
CA HIS A 214 -11.35 -0.75 14.93
C HIS A 214 -10.52 -1.51 15.96
N PRO A 215 -9.19 -1.31 16.01
CA PRO A 215 -8.37 -1.89 17.07
C PRO A 215 -8.71 -1.26 18.41
N THR A 216 -8.86 -2.09 19.42
CA THR A 216 -9.09 -1.68 20.83
C THR A 216 -7.96 -2.13 21.74
N ALA A 217 -7.08 -2.98 21.24
CA ALA A 217 -5.87 -3.49 21.88
C ALA A 217 -4.93 -4.04 20.83
N PRO A 218 -3.64 -4.26 21.17
CA PRO A 218 -2.70 -4.96 20.28
C PRO A 218 -3.20 -6.38 19.95
N ALA A 219 -3.14 -6.75 18.67
CA ALA A 219 -3.51 -8.08 18.20
C ALA A 219 -2.28 -8.97 17.89
N TRP A 220 -1.12 -8.62 18.41
CA TRP A 220 0.16 -9.31 18.23
C TRP A 220 0.80 -9.61 19.60
N ASN A 221 1.98 -10.25 19.60
CA ASN A 221 2.77 -10.46 20.81
C ASN A 221 3.39 -9.14 21.27
N HIS A 222 2.62 -8.38 22.02
CA HIS A 222 2.97 -7.05 22.51
C HIS A 222 3.55 -7.12 23.92
N ASP A 223 4.71 -6.52 24.13
CA ASP A 223 5.40 -6.47 25.40
C ASP A 223 5.35 -5.10 26.11
N ASN A 224 4.46 -4.21 25.67
CA ASN A 224 4.31 -2.83 26.15
C ASN A 224 5.51 -1.93 25.80
N SER A 225 6.28 -2.28 24.78
CA SER A 225 7.34 -1.42 24.29
C SER A 225 6.78 -0.14 23.66
N ARG A 226 7.51 0.97 23.84
CA ARG A 226 7.18 2.21 23.15
C ARG A 226 7.54 2.09 21.68
N TRP A 227 6.93 2.93 20.85
CA TRP A 227 7.36 3.06 19.46
C TRP A 227 8.88 3.23 19.39
N GLN A 228 9.51 2.44 18.56
CA GLN A 228 10.92 2.51 18.21
C GLN A 228 11.09 2.26 16.71
N ARG A 229 11.88 3.08 16.05
CA ARG A 229 12.21 2.85 14.66
C ARG A 229 13.06 1.57 14.54
N PRO A 230 12.63 0.58 13.74
CA PRO A 230 13.38 -0.67 13.58
C PRO A 230 14.71 -0.44 12.85
N THR A 231 15.71 -1.27 13.15
CA THR A 231 17.00 -1.25 12.44
C THR A 231 16.88 -1.70 10.98
N THR A 232 15.81 -2.43 10.65
CA THR A 232 15.46 -2.92 9.30
C THR A 232 14.74 -1.88 8.45
N CYS A 233 14.80 -0.59 8.84
CA CYS A 233 14.19 0.50 8.10
C CYS A 233 14.84 0.67 6.73
N ILE A 234 14.06 0.45 5.66
CA ILE A 234 14.50 0.58 4.26
C ILE A 234 14.31 2.00 3.72
N PRO A 235 13.19 2.72 4.00
CA PRO A 235 13.02 4.10 3.56
C PRO A 235 14.16 5.01 4.04
N THR A 236 14.65 5.84 3.14
CA THR A 236 15.72 6.82 3.44
C THR A 236 15.20 8.13 4.02
N PHE A 237 13.88 8.28 4.07
CA PHE A 237 13.20 9.42 4.67
C PHE A 237 12.72 9.10 6.09
N ASP A 238 12.37 10.15 6.82
CA ASP A 238 11.84 10.06 8.17
C ASP A 238 10.47 10.74 8.25
N VAL A 239 9.47 9.97 8.68
CA VAL A 239 8.11 10.44 8.96
C VAL A 239 7.65 9.90 10.33
N GLU A 240 8.53 9.97 11.30
CA GLU A 240 8.32 9.49 12.68
C GLU A 240 6.94 9.88 13.26
N PRO A 241 6.41 11.11 13.05
CA PRO A 241 5.09 11.45 13.56
C PRO A 241 3.98 10.57 12.99
N ALA A 242 4.05 10.19 11.70
CA ALA A 242 3.07 9.32 11.06
C ALA A 242 3.22 7.87 11.55
N TRP A 243 4.45 7.34 11.59
CA TRP A 243 4.70 5.97 12.04
C TRP A 243 4.26 5.74 13.48
N SER A 244 4.56 6.69 14.35
CA SER A 244 4.17 6.60 15.75
C SER A 244 2.65 6.71 15.95
N PHE A 245 1.97 7.53 15.12
CA PHE A 245 0.51 7.54 15.10
C PHE A 245 -0.07 6.17 14.71
N ILE A 246 0.46 5.54 13.66
CA ILE A 246 -0.02 4.23 13.20
C ILE A 246 0.17 3.17 14.29
N TRP A 247 1.31 3.19 14.98
CA TRP A 247 1.60 2.31 16.10
C TRP A 247 0.56 2.45 17.22
N ASP A 248 0.30 3.68 17.68
CA ASP A 248 -0.68 3.95 18.73
C ASP A 248 -2.10 3.56 18.28
N TRP A 249 -2.44 3.87 17.02
CA TRP A 249 -3.73 3.47 16.46
C TRP A 249 -3.91 1.95 16.44
N MET A 250 -2.90 1.18 16.05
CA MET A 250 -2.95 -0.28 16.03
C MET A 250 -3.09 -0.89 17.43
N ARG A 251 -2.58 -0.20 18.45
CA ARG A 251 -2.71 -0.57 19.87
C ARG A 251 -4.10 -0.24 20.46
N GLY A 252 -4.95 0.44 19.70
CA GLY A 252 -6.25 0.90 20.19
C GLY A 252 -6.13 2.06 21.18
N GLU A 253 -4.98 2.71 21.25
CA GLU A 253 -4.76 3.84 22.12
C GLU A 253 -5.22 5.15 21.47
N ALA A 254 -5.89 5.99 22.27
CA ALA A 254 -6.07 7.38 21.92
C ALA A 254 -4.69 8.03 21.87
N GLN A 255 -4.44 8.82 20.83
CA GLN A 255 -3.15 9.44 20.63
C GLN A 255 -2.69 10.21 21.87
N THR A 256 -1.58 9.82 22.44
CA THR A 256 -0.88 10.61 23.44
C THR A 256 -0.26 11.80 22.74
N LYS A 257 -0.65 13.02 23.13
CA LYS A 257 0.02 14.24 22.63
C LYS A 257 1.52 14.10 22.89
N ARG A 258 2.27 13.94 21.83
CA ARG A 258 3.74 13.82 21.92
C ARG A 258 4.36 15.21 21.90
N PRO A 259 5.49 15.41 22.56
CA PRO A 259 6.24 16.66 22.42
C PRO A 259 6.49 16.90 20.93
N ALA A 260 6.13 18.07 20.43
CA ALA A 260 6.43 18.44 19.06
C ALA A 260 7.95 18.31 18.81
N PRO A 261 8.38 17.79 17.65
CA PRO A 261 9.77 17.93 17.24
C PRO A 261 10.17 19.41 17.32
N SER A 262 11.45 19.67 17.59
CA SER A 262 11.97 21.03 17.81
C SER A 262 11.45 22.02 16.75
N GLU A 263 11.20 23.24 17.16
CA GLU A 263 10.60 24.37 16.41
C GLU A 263 11.31 24.76 15.10
N SER A 264 12.36 24.05 14.68
CA SER A 264 13.17 24.40 13.51
C SER A 264 12.50 24.17 12.14
N THR A 265 11.39 23.44 12.09
CA THR A 265 10.71 23.12 10.82
C THR A 265 9.48 24.01 10.65
N ASN A 266 9.43 24.80 9.58
CA ASN A 266 8.23 25.56 9.22
C ASN A 266 7.16 24.63 8.65
N HIS A 267 6.37 24.01 9.54
CA HIS A 267 5.32 23.06 9.16
C HIS A 267 4.24 23.71 8.30
N HIS A 268 3.93 25.00 8.50
CA HIS A 268 2.95 25.71 7.69
C HIS A 268 3.39 25.85 6.23
N ALA A 269 4.66 26.14 5.98
CA ALA A 269 5.21 26.19 4.63
C ALA A 269 5.24 24.79 3.99
N ALA A 270 5.66 23.78 4.75
CA ALA A 270 5.72 22.38 4.28
C ALA A 270 4.34 21.81 3.96
N LEU A 271 3.30 22.20 4.74
CA LEU A 271 1.92 21.77 4.51
C LEU A 271 1.43 22.09 3.09
N ASN A 272 1.84 23.24 2.55
CA ASN A 272 1.44 23.71 1.23
C ASN A 272 2.46 23.38 0.12
N GLY A 273 3.55 22.71 0.48
CA GLY A 273 4.60 22.31 -0.44
C GLY A 273 4.23 21.11 -1.32
N VAL A 274 4.96 20.94 -2.42
CA VAL A 274 4.80 19.80 -3.35
C VAL A 274 5.54 18.55 -2.87
N ASP A 275 6.50 18.70 -1.96
CA ASP A 275 7.23 17.57 -1.36
C ASP A 275 6.32 16.80 -0.41
N GLN A 276 5.93 15.59 -0.82
CA GLN A 276 5.03 14.75 -0.03
C GLN A 276 5.63 14.31 1.31
N ILE A 277 6.93 14.10 1.40
CA ILE A 277 7.59 13.68 2.65
C ILE A 277 7.58 14.81 3.66
N ALA A 278 7.97 16.02 3.22
CA ALA A 278 7.92 17.22 4.06
C ALA A 278 6.47 17.49 4.51
N ARG A 279 5.51 17.34 3.61
CA ARG A 279 4.09 17.51 3.91
C ARG A 279 3.57 16.47 4.90
N LEU A 280 3.93 15.19 4.75
CA LEU A 280 3.56 14.12 5.70
C LEU A 280 4.05 14.43 7.11
N ASN A 281 5.29 14.90 7.26
CA ASN A 281 5.81 15.35 8.55
C ASN A 281 5.02 16.54 9.09
N ALA A 282 4.69 17.51 8.24
CA ALA A 282 3.93 18.69 8.63
C ALA A 282 2.53 18.33 9.15
N ILE A 283 1.75 17.56 8.38
CA ILE A 283 0.37 17.23 8.74
C ILE A 283 0.26 16.46 10.05
N TYR A 284 1.13 15.49 10.30
CA TYR A 284 1.11 14.74 11.56
C TYR A 284 1.68 15.52 12.73
N SER A 285 2.65 16.41 12.49
CA SER A 285 3.14 17.35 13.53
C SER A 285 2.09 18.38 13.92
N LEU A 286 1.35 18.91 12.96
CA LEU A 286 0.23 19.83 13.21
C LEU A 286 -0.93 19.11 13.93
N ALA A 287 -1.25 17.87 13.53
CA ALA A 287 -2.23 17.05 14.22
C ALA A 287 -1.86 16.79 15.69
N ASN A 288 -0.59 16.51 15.98
CA ASN A 288 -0.10 16.35 17.35
C ASN A 288 -0.27 17.60 18.23
N ARG A 289 -0.35 18.77 17.61
CA ARG A 289 -0.62 20.06 18.28
C ARG A 289 -2.09 20.44 18.27
N SER A 290 -2.97 19.62 17.69
CA SER A 290 -4.40 19.91 17.48
C SER A 290 -4.64 21.18 16.66
N GLU A 291 -3.77 21.48 15.70
CA GLU A 291 -3.90 22.64 14.79
C GLU A 291 -4.92 22.33 13.66
N ILE A 292 -6.18 22.17 14.06
CA ILE A 292 -7.27 21.70 13.21
C ILE A 292 -7.57 22.69 12.08
N GLU A 293 -7.55 23.99 12.36
CA GLU A 293 -7.87 25.06 11.38
C GLU A 293 -6.88 25.04 10.21
N GLU A 294 -5.60 24.82 10.47
CA GLU A 294 -4.57 24.72 9.44
C GLU A 294 -4.80 23.53 8.51
N LEU A 295 -5.12 22.37 9.10
CA LEU A 295 -5.37 21.14 8.35
C LEU A 295 -6.65 21.23 7.52
N THR A 296 -7.72 21.78 8.07
CA THR A 296 -8.99 21.96 7.35
C THR A 296 -8.88 23.03 6.28
N GLY A 297 -8.19 24.14 6.55
CA GLY A 297 -7.94 25.19 5.56
C GLY A 297 -7.22 24.69 4.31
N ARG A 298 -6.27 23.74 4.48
CA ARG A 298 -5.65 23.10 3.34
C ARG A 298 -6.64 22.22 2.54
N ILE A 299 -7.48 21.44 3.23
CA ILE A 299 -8.49 20.60 2.55
C ILE A 299 -9.48 21.47 1.77
N GLU A 300 -9.93 22.59 2.36
CA GLU A 300 -10.83 23.55 1.71
C GLU A 300 -10.18 24.19 0.48
N ALA A 301 -8.93 24.64 0.59
CA ALA A 301 -8.19 25.21 -0.53
C ALA A 301 -8.07 24.23 -1.70
N LEU A 302 -7.87 22.95 -1.42
CA LEU A 302 -7.78 21.91 -2.45
C LEU A 302 -9.15 21.52 -3.02
N SER A 303 -10.19 21.48 -2.20
CA SER A 303 -11.55 21.16 -2.65
C SER A 303 -12.09 22.21 -3.60
N GLY A 304 -11.79 23.48 -3.38
CA GLY A 304 -12.12 24.61 -4.26
C GLY A 304 -11.47 24.56 -5.65
N LEU A 305 -10.39 23.78 -5.82
CA LEU A 305 -9.68 23.64 -7.09
C LEU A 305 -10.36 22.67 -8.08
N GLY A 306 -11.68 22.62 -8.06
CA GLY A 306 -12.46 22.18 -9.21
C GLY A 306 -12.67 20.68 -9.39
N LEU A 307 -13.60 20.15 -8.65
CA LEU A 307 -14.23 18.85 -8.97
C LEU A 307 -14.82 18.81 -10.39
N HIS A 308 -15.44 19.90 -10.87
CA HIS A 308 -16.09 19.95 -12.16
C HIS A 308 -15.13 20.08 -13.34
N GLU A 309 -13.98 20.67 -13.20
CA GLU A 309 -12.99 20.68 -14.26
C GLU A 309 -12.37 19.29 -14.51
N ARG A 310 -12.51 18.39 -13.56
CA ARG A 310 -11.94 17.05 -13.58
C ARG A 310 -12.80 16.03 -14.28
N SER A 311 -14.11 16.14 -14.09
CA SER A 311 -15.05 15.14 -14.58
C SER A 311 -15.26 15.23 -16.08
N LEU A 312 -14.89 16.34 -16.72
CA LEU A 312 -15.32 16.70 -18.06
C LEU A 312 -14.22 16.66 -19.13
N ALA A 313 -12.99 16.34 -18.77
CA ALA A 313 -11.92 16.27 -19.77
C ALA A 313 -11.94 14.94 -20.52
N MET A 314 -12.88 14.80 -21.42
CA MET A 314 -12.89 13.74 -22.42
C MET A 314 -12.28 14.26 -23.72
N ASP A 315 -11.46 13.45 -24.38
CA ASP A 315 -11.04 13.75 -25.74
C ASP A 315 -12.18 13.49 -26.73
N LYS A 316 -11.98 13.89 -27.98
CA LYS A 316 -12.96 13.70 -29.06
C LYS A 316 -13.37 12.25 -29.32
N ASN A 317 -12.64 11.28 -28.76
CA ASN A 317 -12.91 9.85 -28.87
C ASN A 317 -13.59 9.30 -27.61
N GLY A 318 -14.01 10.15 -26.68
CA GLY A 318 -14.59 9.74 -25.40
C GLY A 318 -13.57 9.20 -24.41
N LYS A 319 -12.26 9.35 -24.67
CA LYS A 319 -11.19 8.92 -23.78
C LYS A 319 -10.86 10.04 -22.80
N GLN A 320 -10.87 9.71 -21.53
CA GLN A 320 -10.58 10.69 -20.48
C GLN A 320 -9.12 11.15 -20.58
N GLN A 321 -8.92 12.45 -20.71
CA GLN A 321 -7.59 13.05 -20.68
C GLN A 321 -7.11 13.23 -19.23
N ALA A 322 -5.85 12.88 -18.98
CA ALA A 322 -5.18 13.31 -17.76
C ALA A 322 -4.99 14.83 -17.81
N ARG A 323 -5.52 15.55 -16.84
CA ARG A 323 -5.21 16.96 -16.63
C ARG A 323 -4.39 17.11 -15.37
N ASP A 324 -3.25 17.76 -15.50
CA ASP A 324 -2.45 18.22 -14.35
C ASP A 324 -3.08 19.51 -13.86
N ALA A 325 -4.01 19.42 -12.94
CA ALA A 325 -4.65 20.62 -12.44
C ALA A 325 -4.01 21.17 -11.19
N ILE A 326 -3.26 20.34 -10.47
CA ILE A 326 -2.61 20.73 -9.22
C ILE A 326 -1.19 20.20 -9.27
N GLU A 327 -0.24 21.09 -9.11
CA GLU A 327 1.17 20.73 -9.01
C GLU A 327 1.38 19.71 -7.87
N GLY A 328 2.12 18.64 -8.13
CA GLY A 328 2.34 17.56 -7.18
C GLY A 328 1.19 16.55 -7.02
N TYR A 329 0.07 16.72 -7.72
CA TYR A 329 -1.07 15.79 -7.71
C TYR A 329 -1.45 15.36 -9.13
N PRO A 330 -0.66 14.50 -9.77
CA PRO A 330 -0.96 14.01 -11.10
C PRO A 330 -2.24 13.18 -11.08
N ARG A 331 -3.13 13.44 -12.04
CA ARG A 331 -4.39 12.71 -12.16
C ARG A 331 -4.26 11.49 -13.02
N ARG A 332 -4.96 10.47 -12.60
CA ARG A 332 -5.17 9.26 -13.38
C ARG A 332 -6.61 9.21 -13.88
N TRP A 333 -6.82 8.52 -14.98
CA TRP A 333 -8.12 8.42 -15.63
C TRP A 333 -9.25 7.93 -14.73
N ASN A 334 -8.97 7.14 -13.71
CA ASN A 334 -9.94 6.63 -12.75
C ASN A 334 -10.02 7.43 -11.44
N GLU A 335 -9.31 8.53 -11.33
CA GLU A 335 -9.39 9.46 -10.20
C GLU A 335 -10.52 10.46 -10.44
N ARG A 336 -11.73 9.96 -10.49
CA ARG A 336 -12.90 10.82 -10.59
C ARG A 336 -13.14 11.47 -9.24
N ALA A 337 -13.29 12.76 -9.23
CA ALA A 337 -13.94 13.51 -8.17
C ALA A 337 -13.22 13.70 -6.83
N VAL A 338 -12.12 13.02 -6.51
CA VAL A 338 -11.48 13.19 -5.20
C VAL A 338 -10.04 13.65 -5.36
N VAL A 339 -9.73 14.81 -4.80
CA VAL A 339 -8.33 15.12 -4.45
C VAL A 339 -8.04 14.35 -3.19
N VAL A 340 -7.15 13.38 -3.31
CA VAL A 340 -6.60 12.73 -2.13
C VAL A 340 -5.61 13.71 -1.53
N ASP A 341 -5.93 14.25 -0.38
CA ASP A 341 -5.02 15.10 0.40
C ASP A 341 -4.62 14.44 1.69
N ASP A 342 -3.35 14.49 1.97
CA ASP A 342 -2.75 13.88 3.14
C ASP A 342 -3.30 14.48 4.44
N ALA A 343 -3.66 15.76 4.44
CA ALA A 343 -4.20 16.46 5.61
C ALA A 343 -5.51 15.84 6.12
N ALA A 344 -6.31 15.25 5.22
CA ALA A 344 -7.54 14.58 5.62
C ALA A 344 -7.25 13.35 6.52
N TYR A 345 -6.14 12.65 6.29
CA TYR A 345 -5.77 11.50 7.11
C TYR A 345 -5.23 11.90 8.47
N SER A 346 -4.50 13.01 8.55
CA SER A 346 -3.94 13.48 9.81
C SER A 346 -5.01 13.99 10.79
N LEU A 347 -6.17 14.43 10.32
CA LEU A 347 -7.32 14.76 11.19
C LEU A 347 -7.81 13.55 11.99
N ALA A 348 -7.60 12.33 11.49
CA ALA A 348 -7.83 11.12 12.29
C ALA A 348 -6.87 11.04 13.49
N ALA A 349 -5.68 11.61 13.37
CA ALA A 349 -4.71 11.65 14.44
C ALA A 349 -5.05 12.70 15.50
N VAL A 350 -5.78 13.75 15.16
CA VAL A 350 -6.34 14.70 16.14
C VAL A 350 -7.42 14.04 17.02
N GLY A 351 -8.16 13.07 16.43
CA GLY A 351 -9.20 12.34 17.14
C GLY A 351 -10.52 13.11 17.26
N LYS A 352 -11.19 12.99 18.42
CA LYS A 352 -12.55 13.52 18.63
C LYS A 352 -12.65 15.04 18.47
N GLU A 353 -11.58 15.77 18.75
CA GLU A 353 -11.51 17.23 18.63
C GLU A 353 -11.72 17.69 17.18
N ALA A 354 -11.38 16.85 16.18
CA ALA A 354 -11.57 17.15 14.77
C ALA A 354 -13.02 16.94 14.26
N ILE A 355 -13.90 16.28 15.02
CA ILE A 355 -15.25 15.94 14.57
C ILE A 355 -16.06 17.15 14.11
N PRO A 356 -16.12 18.29 14.85
CA PRO A 356 -16.89 19.45 14.39
C PRO A 356 -16.40 20.00 13.05
N ALA A 357 -15.07 20.10 12.87
CA ALA A 357 -14.47 20.57 11.64
C ALA A 357 -14.73 19.64 10.46
N LEU A 358 -14.57 18.32 10.68
CA LEU A 358 -14.91 17.30 9.66
C LEU A 358 -16.38 17.34 9.27
N THR A 359 -17.28 17.54 10.24
CA THR A 359 -18.72 17.67 9.98
C THR A 359 -19.01 18.92 9.13
N SER A 360 -18.33 20.04 9.42
CA SER A 360 -18.45 21.27 8.62
C SER A 360 -17.98 21.05 7.19
N LEU A 361 -16.83 20.39 7.00
CA LEU A 361 -16.32 20.07 5.65
C LEU A 361 -17.26 19.20 4.83
N LEU A 362 -17.96 18.24 5.45
CA LEU A 362 -18.96 17.40 4.79
C LEU A 362 -20.20 18.19 4.37
N GLY A 363 -20.54 19.26 5.07
CA GLY A 363 -21.66 20.16 4.75
C GLY A 363 -21.28 21.31 3.80
N ALA A 364 -20.01 21.51 3.50
CA ALA A 364 -19.54 22.52 2.56
C ALA A 364 -19.99 22.17 1.12
N LYS A 365 -20.59 23.16 0.42
CA LYS A 365 -21.09 23.00 -0.95
C LYS A 365 -20.01 23.17 -1.99
#